data_df4110e1d848e94add5be7ce3b09d406
#
_entry.id   df4110e1d848e94add5be7ce3b09d406
#
_cell.length_a   1.000
_cell.length_b   1.000
_cell.length_c   1.000
_cell.angle_alpha   90.00
_cell.angle_beta   90.00
_cell.angle_gamma   90.00
#
_symmetry.space_group_name_H-M   'P 1'
#
loop_
_entity.id
_entity.type
_entity.pdbx_description
1 polymer ?
#
loop_
_entity_poly.entity_id
_entity_poly.type
_entity_poly.pdbx_seq_one_letter_code
_entity_poly.pdbx_strand_id
1 'polypeptide(L)'
;MPDSLGFRDALVGLPEQIEAAFRRLTVTGPLPDHDDIANVLVLGTGAAGWVGDLLAAVAGPFMPVPLLVHKGFAPPSFVDPTTLVVAISASGNAPETVASAAICVEAGAQLFAVTSGGRLGALADSTESPTVFLPVADAAFAVVLDGKAAQLTR
;
A
#
# COMPACT_ATOMS: atom_id res chain seq x y z
N MET A 1 3.26 26.22 -20.30
CA MET A 1 3.89 24.96 -20.71
C MET A 1 2.78 23.98 -21.09
N PRO A 2 2.84 23.34 -22.25
CA PRO A 2 1.87 22.29 -22.58
C PRO A 2 2.05 21.11 -21.62
N ASP A 3 0.95 20.55 -21.13
CA ASP A 3 0.95 19.33 -20.30
C ASP A 3 1.20 18.10 -21.19
N SER A 4 2.45 17.94 -21.61
CA SER A 4 2.87 16.86 -22.53
C SER A 4 2.73 15.45 -21.95
N LEU A 5 2.35 15.34 -20.67
CA LEU A 5 2.30 14.12 -19.90
C LEU A 5 0.88 13.79 -19.40
N GLY A 6 -0.12 14.65 -19.71
CA GLY A 6 -1.50 14.46 -19.28
C GLY A 6 -1.71 14.52 -17.76
N PHE A 7 -0.77 15.15 -17.02
CA PHE A 7 -0.84 15.21 -15.55
C PHE A 7 -2.03 16.03 -15.07
N ARG A 8 -2.32 17.14 -15.77
CA ARG A 8 -3.47 17.99 -15.44
C ARG A 8 -4.79 17.25 -15.66
N ASP A 9 -4.89 16.54 -16.79
CA ASP A 9 -6.11 15.76 -17.11
C ASP A 9 -6.31 14.62 -16.11
N ALA A 10 -5.21 13.98 -15.69
CA ALA A 10 -5.25 12.96 -14.63
C ALA A 10 -5.71 13.53 -13.29
N LEU A 11 -5.26 14.75 -12.91
CA LEU A 11 -5.71 15.41 -11.68
C LEU A 11 -7.19 15.85 -11.75
N VAL A 12 -7.64 16.34 -12.90
CA VAL A 12 -9.05 16.72 -13.09
C VAL A 12 -9.96 15.50 -13.00
N GLY A 13 -9.54 14.33 -13.50
CA GLY A 13 -10.27 13.08 -13.43
C GLY A 13 -10.14 12.32 -12.09
N LEU A 14 -9.39 12.86 -11.11
CA LEU A 14 -9.15 12.17 -9.84
C LEU A 14 -10.43 11.85 -9.04
N PRO A 15 -11.43 12.74 -8.92
CA PRO A 15 -12.67 12.43 -8.21
C PRO A 15 -13.40 11.22 -8.79
N GLU A 16 -13.54 11.16 -10.12
CA GLU A 16 -14.17 10.04 -10.81
C GLU A 16 -13.37 8.74 -10.67
N GLN A 17 -12.06 8.83 -10.66
CA GLN A 17 -11.17 7.68 -10.43
C GLN A 17 -11.33 7.15 -9.00
N ILE A 18 -11.39 8.01 -8.00
CA ILE A 18 -11.63 7.62 -6.61
C ILE A 18 -12.99 6.93 -6.46
N GLU A 19 -14.04 7.51 -7.03
CA GLU A 19 -15.39 6.92 -6.98
C GLU A 19 -15.45 5.58 -7.71
N ALA A 20 -14.80 5.46 -8.87
CA ALA A 20 -14.73 4.22 -9.63
C ALA A 20 -13.92 3.15 -8.87
N ALA A 21 -12.81 3.52 -8.25
CA ALA A 21 -12.01 2.62 -7.41
C ALA A 21 -12.84 2.10 -6.24
N PHE A 22 -13.53 2.99 -5.52
CA PHE A 22 -14.35 2.61 -4.37
C PHE A 22 -15.45 1.60 -4.72
N ARG A 23 -16.03 1.71 -5.91
CA ARG A 23 -17.07 0.79 -6.41
C ARG A 23 -16.53 -0.56 -6.89
N ARG A 24 -15.25 -0.64 -7.23
CA ARG A 24 -14.61 -1.81 -7.86
C ARG A 24 -13.66 -2.57 -6.94
N LEU A 25 -13.31 -1.99 -5.80
CA LEU A 25 -12.41 -2.64 -4.85
C LEU A 25 -13.05 -3.91 -4.31
N THR A 26 -12.34 -5.01 -4.50
CA THR A 26 -12.71 -6.31 -3.94
C THR A 26 -11.54 -6.77 -3.08
N VAL A 27 -11.83 -7.15 -1.85
CA VAL A 27 -10.87 -7.81 -0.97
C VAL A 27 -10.99 -9.30 -1.21
N THR A 28 -9.88 -9.95 -1.52
CA THR A 28 -9.79 -11.41 -1.63
C THR A 28 -9.20 -11.98 -0.34
N GLY A 29 -9.66 -13.15 0.06
CA GLY A 29 -9.19 -13.80 1.29
C GLY A 29 -9.90 -13.33 2.57
N PRO A 30 -9.67 -14.06 3.67
CA PRO A 30 -10.26 -13.73 4.97
C PRO A 30 -9.57 -12.52 5.58
N LEU A 31 -10.34 -11.59 6.14
CA LEU A 31 -9.78 -10.51 6.95
C LEU A 31 -9.34 -11.06 8.31
N PRO A 32 -8.24 -10.53 8.89
CA PRO A 32 -7.84 -10.86 10.25
C PRO A 32 -8.89 -10.43 11.27
N ASP A 33 -8.96 -11.14 12.39
CA ASP A 33 -9.82 -10.74 13.49
C ASP A 33 -9.24 -9.47 14.15
N HIS A 34 -10.08 -8.46 14.30
CA HIS A 34 -9.65 -7.19 14.89
C HIS A 34 -9.24 -7.31 16.36
N ASP A 35 -9.77 -8.29 17.09
CA ASP A 35 -9.43 -8.53 18.49
C ASP A 35 -8.00 -9.07 18.69
N ASP A 36 -7.43 -9.68 17.64
CA ASP A 36 -6.07 -10.20 17.63
C ASP A 36 -5.01 -9.13 17.24
N ILE A 37 -5.43 -7.92 16.86
CA ILE A 37 -4.53 -6.87 16.40
C ILE A 37 -4.20 -5.88 17.51
N ALA A 38 -2.92 -5.80 17.88
CA ALA A 38 -2.38 -4.86 18.87
C ALA A 38 -1.81 -3.57 18.23
N ASN A 39 -1.38 -3.62 16.97
CA ASN A 39 -0.86 -2.47 16.24
C ASN A 39 -0.99 -2.65 14.72
N VAL A 40 -0.95 -1.54 13.98
CA VAL A 40 -0.99 -1.51 12.51
C VAL A 40 0.28 -0.89 11.98
N LEU A 41 0.96 -1.58 11.07
CA LEU A 41 2.13 -1.11 10.37
C LEU A 41 1.84 -0.96 8.88
N VAL A 42 1.83 0.27 8.37
CA VAL A 42 1.67 0.54 6.94
C VAL A 42 3.02 0.58 6.27
N LEU A 43 3.24 -0.27 5.28
CA LEU A 43 4.44 -0.30 4.46
C LEU A 43 4.17 0.31 3.09
N GLY A 44 4.99 1.27 2.68
CA GLY A 44 4.89 1.88 1.35
C GLY A 44 5.96 2.93 1.14
N THR A 45 6.42 3.09 -0.10
CA THR A 45 7.41 4.10 -0.49
C THR A 45 6.86 4.97 -1.61
N GLY A 46 7.44 6.16 -1.83
CA GLY A 46 6.95 7.10 -2.83
C GLY A 46 5.48 7.47 -2.62
N ALA A 47 4.67 7.41 -3.67
CA ALA A 47 3.23 7.71 -3.61
C ALA A 47 2.48 6.79 -2.64
N ALA A 48 2.84 5.50 -2.56
CA ALA A 48 2.24 4.57 -1.62
C ALA A 48 2.54 4.95 -0.15
N GLY A 49 3.74 5.48 0.12
CA GLY A 49 4.08 6.01 1.44
C GLY A 49 3.24 7.24 1.83
N TRP A 50 2.88 8.08 0.85
CA TRP A 50 1.97 9.21 1.09
C TRP A 50 0.55 8.76 1.40
N VAL A 51 0.08 7.69 0.76
CA VAL A 51 -1.21 7.06 1.11
C VAL A 51 -1.19 6.56 2.55
N GLY A 52 -0.08 5.97 2.99
CA GLY A 52 0.12 5.57 4.39
C GLY A 52 0.04 6.76 5.36
N ASP A 53 0.72 7.88 5.06
CA ASP A 53 0.67 9.10 5.87
C ASP A 53 -0.76 9.67 5.94
N LEU A 54 -1.48 9.67 4.81
CA LEU A 54 -2.88 10.12 4.76
C LEU A 54 -3.78 9.21 5.60
N LEU A 55 -3.59 7.89 5.51
CA LEU A 55 -4.32 6.93 6.33
C LEU A 55 -4.07 7.16 7.81
N ALA A 56 -2.81 7.36 8.21
CA ALA A 56 -2.44 7.67 9.59
C ALA A 56 -3.08 8.97 10.09
N ALA A 57 -3.10 10.02 9.24
CA ALA A 57 -3.69 11.31 9.61
C ALA A 57 -5.21 11.25 9.76
N VAL A 58 -5.90 10.51 8.90
CA VAL A 58 -7.38 10.45 8.86
C VAL A 58 -7.92 9.39 9.81
N ALA A 59 -7.37 8.18 9.80
CA ALA A 59 -7.86 7.07 10.61
C ALA A 59 -7.22 7.02 12.00
N GLY A 60 -5.95 7.42 12.13
CA GLY A 60 -5.20 7.32 13.37
C GLY A 60 -5.92 7.85 14.63
N PRO A 61 -6.56 9.04 14.58
CA PRO A 61 -7.29 9.56 15.73
C PRO A 61 -8.48 8.70 16.21
N PHE A 62 -8.97 7.79 15.38
CA PHE A 62 -10.12 6.92 15.64
C PHE A 62 -9.73 5.46 15.85
N MET A 63 -8.46 5.12 15.63
CA MET A 63 -7.97 3.74 15.78
C MET A 63 -7.81 3.41 17.28
N PRO A 64 -8.30 2.25 17.74
CA PRO A 64 -8.08 1.79 19.10
C PRO A 64 -6.65 1.30 19.35
N VAL A 65 -5.86 1.09 18.28
CA VAL A 65 -4.49 0.61 18.34
C VAL A 65 -3.56 1.57 17.60
N PRO A 66 -2.24 1.60 17.91
CA PRO A 66 -1.29 2.44 17.21
C PRO A 66 -1.20 2.11 15.72
N LEU A 67 -1.12 3.15 14.87
CA LEU A 67 -0.85 3.04 13.45
C LEU A 67 0.46 3.75 13.14
N LEU A 68 1.42 3.03 12.55
CA LEU A 68 2.72 3.54 12.13
C LEU A 68 2.89 3.40 10.62
N VAL A 69 3.62 4.33 10.01
CA VAL A 69 4.01 4.26 8.59
C VAL A 69 5.51 4.04 8.48
N HIS A 70 5.90 3.00 7.76
CA HIS A 70 7.30 2.66 7.52
C HIS A 70 7.62 2.68 6.02
N LYS A 71 8.73 3.33 5.66
CA LYS A 71 9.14 3.60 4.27
C LYS A 71 10.51 3.02 3.92
N GLY A 72 11.01 2.06 4.70
CA GLY A 72 12.35 1.47 4.55
C GLY A 72 12.33 -0.03 4.29
N PHE A 73 13.53 -0.61 4.21
CA PHE A 73 13.74 -2.04 3.98
C PHE A 73 13.57 -2.90 5.24
N ALA A 74 13.99 -2.37 6.40
CA ALA A 74 13.96 -3.10 7.65
C ALA A 74 12.80 -2.61 8.52
N PRO A 75 11.77 -3.45 8.76
CA PRO A 75 10.64 -3.06 9.60
C PRO A 75 11.08 -2.86 11.06
N PRO A 76 10.27 -2.14 11.86
CA PRO A 76 10.52 -2.00 13.29
C PRO A 76 10.56 -3.35 14.01
N SER A 77 11.38 -3.43 15.06
CA SER A 77 11.61 -4.67 15.82
C SER A 77 10.42 -5.12 16.69
N PHE A 78 9.36 -4.30 16.81
CA PHE A 78 8.17 -4.67 17.56
C PHE A 78 7.19 -5.56 16.77
N VAL A 79 7.44 -5.76 15.47
CA VAL A 79 6.57 -6.57 14.61
C VAL A 79 6.50 -8.00 15.11
N ASP A 80 5.29 -8.48 15.33
CA ASP A 80 4.97 -9.79 15.87
C ASP A 80 3.63 -10.33 15.32
N PRO A 81 3.13 -11.50 15.74
CA PRO A 81 1.85 -12.05 15.26
C PRO A 81 0.61 -11.19 15.54
N THR A 82 0.68 -10.22 16.45
CA THR A 82 -0.40 -9.28 16.74
C THR A 82 -0.33 -8.00 15.88
N THR A 83 0.65 -7.91 14.98
CA THR A 83 0.81 -6.79 14.06
C THR A 83 0.05 -7.03 12.77
N LEU A 84 -0.85 -6.10 12.41
CA LEU A 84 -1.42 -6.04 11.06
C LEU A 84 -0.52 -5.21 10.17
N VAL A 85 0.04 -5.82 9.14
CA VAL A 85 0.89 -5.18 8.13
C VAL A 85 0.08 -4.85 6.90
N VAL A 86 -0.16 -3.58 6.63
CA VAL A 86 -0.79 -3.10 5.41
C VAL A 86 0.29 -2.71 4.41
N ALA A 87 0.61 -3.60 3.48
CA ALA A 87 1.64 -3.37 2.48
C ALA A 87 1.03 -2.78 1.19
N ILE A 88 1.46 -1.56 0.83
CA ILE A 88 0.95 -0.82 -0.33
C ILE A 88 2.03 -0.68 -1.38
N SER A 89 1.80 -1.26 -2.55
CA SER A 89 2.68 -1.10 -3.73
C SER A 89 1.87 -1.27 -5.00
N ALA A 90 1.61 -0.20 -5.72
CA ALA A 90 0.78 -0.24 -6.92
C ALA A 90 1.30 -1.27 -7.95
N SER A 91 2.58 -1.27 -8.26
CA SER A 91 3.20 -2.25 -9.17
C SER A 91 3.45 -3.63 -8.51
N GLY A 92 3.41 -3.69 -7.18
CA GLY A 92 3.82 -4.85 -6.39
C GLY A 92 5.32 -5.15 -6.41
N ASN A 93 6.15 -4.23 -6.93
CA ASN A 93 7.58 -4.47 -7.12
C ASN A 93 8.48 -3.45 -6.42
N ALA A 94 7.94 -2.54 -5.59
CA ALA A 94 8.75 -1.64 -4.78
C ALA A 94 9.65 -2.45 -3.83
N PRO A 95 10.98 -2.41 -4.01
CA PRO A 95 11.88 -3.33 -3.33
C PRO A 95 11.85 -3.18 -1.81
N GLU A 96 11.71 -1.95 -1.31
CA GLU A 96 11.62 -1.66 0.13
C GLU A 96 10.35 -2.28 0.73
N THR A 97 9.20 -2.06 0.07
CA THR A 97 7.90 -2.57 0.54
C THR A 97 7.88 -4.10 0.54
N VAL A 98 8.36 -4.72 -0.55
CA VAL A 98 8.39 -6.19 -0.68
C VAL A 98 9.33 -6.82 0.35
N ALA A 99 10.54 -6.27 0.51
CA ALA A 99 11.51 -6.80 1.48
C ALA A 99 11.00 -6.66 2.91
N SER A 100 10.47 -5.48 3.27
CA SER A 100 9.91 -5.23 4.60
C SER A 100 8.70 -6.12 4.88
N ALA A 101 7.79 -6.31 3.91
CA ALA A 101 6.64 -7.20 4.05
C ALA A 101 7.06 -8.66 4.27
N ALA A 102 8.08 -9.14 3.53
CA ALA A 102 8.60 -10.50 3.71
C ALA A 102 9.16 -10.72 5.12
N ILE A 103 9.93 -9.77 5.65
CA ILE A 103 10.45 -9.84 7.02
C ILE A 103 9.31 -9.86 8.05
N CYS A 104 8.27 -9.03 7.85
CA CYS A 104 7.11 -9.01 8.73
C CYS A 104 6.37 -10.36 8.73
N VAL A 105 6.19 -10.97 7.56
CA VAL A 105 5.57 -12.29 7.42
C VAL A 105 6.41 -13.36 8.14
N GLU A 106 7.74 -13.33 8.00
CA GLU A 106 8.64 -14.22 8.72
C GLU A 106 8.55 -14.06 10.24
N ALA A 107 8.26 -12.85 10.72
CA ALA A 107 7.99 -12.57 12.13
C ALA A 107 6.59 -13.03 12.60
N GLY A 108 5.78 -13.57 11.70
CA GLY A 108 4.43 -14.05 11.98
C GLY A 108 3.33 -13.00 11.90
N ALA A 109 3.66 -11.78 11.45
CA ALA A 109 2.67 -10.71 11.31
C ALA A 109 1.61 -11.04 10.26
N GLN A 110 0.41 -10.49 10.44
CA GLN A 110 -0.72 -10.68 9.55
C GLN A 110 -0.61 -9.69 8.38
N LEU A 111 -0.45 -10.19 7.16
CA LEU A 111 -0.30 -9.36 5.96
C LEU A 111 -1.66 -9.02 5.34
N PHE A 112 -1.83 -7.75 4.97
CA PHE A 112 -2.88 -7.25 4.09
C PHE A 112 -2.21 -6.50 2.92
N ALA A 113 -2.40 -6.96 1.69
CA ALA A 113 -1.74 -6.38 0.54
C ALA A 113 -2.66 -5.48 -0.29
N VAL A 114 -2.12 -4.37 -0.78
CA VAL A 114 -2.78 -3.46 -1.75
C VAL A 114 -1.86 -3.30 -2.94
N THR A 115 -2.19 -3.95 -4.06
CA THR A 115 -1.29 -4.06 -5.21
C THR A 115 -2.04 -4.38 -6.51
N SER A 116 -1.42 -4.16 -7.67
CA SER A 116 -1.91 -4.72 -8.95
C SER A 116 -1.35 -6.12 -9.26
N GLY A 117 -0.52 -6.70 -8.38
CA GLY A 117 0.16 -7.98 -8.57
C GLY A 117 1.64 -7.91 -8.20
N GLY A 118 2.51 -8.37 -9.08
CA GLY A 118 3.96 -8.36 -8.87
C GLY A 118 4.42 -9.25 -7.71
N ARG A 119 5.60 -8.93 -7.14
CA ARG A 119 6.20 -9.70 -6.06
C ARG A 119 5.40 -9.62 -4.75
N LEU A 120 4.75 -8.49 -4.49
CA LEU A 120 3.90 -8.32 -3.32
C LEU A 120 2.63 -9.18 -3.44
N GLY A 121 2.01 -9.24 -4.63
CA GLY A 121 0.89 -10.13 -4.89
C GLY A 121 1.28 -11.60 -4.72
N ALA A 122 2.42 -12.01 -5.27
CA ALA A 122 2.92 -13.37 -5.10
C ALA A 122 3.21 -13.73 -3.63
N LEU A 123 3.73 -12.78 -2.84
CA LEU A 123 3.92 -12.97 -1.40
C LEU A 123 2.56 -13.17 -0.70
N ALA A 124 1.58 -12.30 -0.99
CA ALA A 124 0.25 -12.39 -0.40
C ALA A 124 -0.46 -13.70 -0.77
N ASP A 125 -0.33 -14.14 -2.04
CA ASP A 125 -0.88 -15.42 -2.49
C ASP A 125 -0.24 -16.61 -1.74
N SER A 126 1.08 -16.59 -1.54
CA SER A 126 1.81 -17.66 -0.85
C SER A 126 1.48 -17.76 0.64
N THR A 127 0.98 -16.70 1.23
CA THR A 127 0.59 -16.62 2.65
C THR A 127 -0.93 -16.62 2.85
N GLU A 128 -1.70 -16.82 1.77
CA GLU A 128 -3.18 -16.74 1.78
C GLU A 128 -3.71 -15.41 2.39
N SER A 129 -2.91 -14.35 2.25
CA SER A 129 -3.19 -13.05 2.86
C SER A 129 -4.29 -12.29 2.09
N PRO A 130 -5.17 -11.58 2.78
CA PRO A 130 -6.16 -10.74 2.14
C PRO A 130 -5.50 -9.69 1.25
N THR A 131 -6.03 -9.53 0.04
CA THR A 131 -5.45 -8.63 -0.96
C THR A 131 -6.52 -7.78 -1.63
N VAL A 132 -6.23 -6.49 -1.75
CA VAL A 132 -6.95 -5.58 -2.64
C VAL A 132 -6.18 -5.47 -3.95
N PHE A 133 -6.76 -5.95 -5.03
CA PHE A 133 -6.18 -5.79 -6.35
C PHE A 133 -6.57 -4.44 -6.96
N LEU A 134 -5.56 -3.61 -7.21
CA LEU A 134 -5.73 -2.35 -7.92
C LEU A 134 -5.91 -2.62 -9.42
N PRO A 135 -6.88 -1.96 -10.10
CA PRO A 135 -6.96 -2.03 -11.55
C PRO A 135 -5.67 -1.57 -12.22
N VAL A 136 -5.26 -2.24 -13.31
CA VAL A 136 -4.00 -1.94 -14.01
C VAL A 136 -3.91 -0.46 -14.47
N ALA A 137 -5.03 0.16 -14.80
CA ALA A 137 -5.09 1.58 -15.18
C ALA A 137 -4.68 2.51 -14.03
N ASP A 138 -5.10 2.19 -12.80
CA ASP A 138 -4.78 2.98 -11.60
C ASP A 138 -3.33 2.72 -11.15
N ALA A 139 -2.84 1.49 -11.35
CA ALA A 139 -1.44 1.13 -11.13
C ALA A 139 -0.50 1.86 -12.11
N ALA A 140 -0.91 2.06 -13.37
CA ALA A 140 -0.14 2.81 -14.36
C ALA A 140 0.01 4.29 -13.96
N PHE A 141 -1.01 4.90 -13.36
CA PHE A 141 -0.96 6.26 -12.85
C PHE A 141 0.03 6.41 -11.68
N ALA A 142 0.01 5.49 -10.73
CA ALA A 142 0.96 5.47 -9.62
C ALA A 142 2.41 5.27 -10.12
N VAL A 143 2.65 4.39 -11.08
CA VAL A 143 3.97 4.19 -11.72
C VAL A 143 4.44 5.43 -12.47
N VAL A 144 3.53 6.14 -13.13
CA VAL A 144 3.84 7.42 -13.80
C VAL A 144 4.24 8.49 -12.80
N LEU A 145 3.58 8.59 -11.65
CA LEU A 145 3.94 9.53 -10.59
C LEU A 145 5.32 9.19 -10.00
N ASP A 146 5.59 7.93 -9.71
CA ASP A 146 6.89 7.48 -9.19
C ASP A 146 8.02 7.70 -10.21
N GLY A 147 7.79 7.39 -11.48
CA GLY A 147 8.77 7.60 -12.55
C GLY A 147 9.08 9.07 -12.80
N LYS A 148 8.11 9.97 -12.61
CA LYS A 148 8.31 11.43 -12.77
C LYS A 148 8.97 12.06 -11.55
N ALA A 149 8.65 11.62 -10.35
CA ALA A 149 9.35 12.08 -9.14
C ALA A 149 10.86 11.79 -9.26
N ALA A 150 11.23 10.61 -9.77
CA ALA A 150 12.63 10.23 -10.02
C ALA A 150 13.31 11.08 -11.12
N GLN A 151 12.58 11.64 -12.08
CA GLN A 151 13.14 12.53 -13.12
C GLN A 151 13.29 13.97 -12.67
N LEU A 152 12.50 14.43 -11.70
CA LEU A 152 12.58 15.79 -11.16
C LEU A 152 13.70 15.96 -10.11
N THR A 153 14.26 14.86 -9.63
CA THR A 153 15.37 14.83 -8.65
C THR A 153 16.76 14.64 -9.28
N ARG A 154 16.86 14.62 -10.63
CA ARG A 154 18.11 14.64 -11.39
C ARG A 154 18.35 15.99 -12.02
#